data_e1c7261a7286adb9d99a0ffd785da070
#
_entry.id   e1c7261a7286adb9d99a0ffd785da070
#
_cell.length_a   1.000
_cell.length_b   1.000
_cell.length_c   1.000
_cell.angle_alpha   90.00
_cell.angle_beta   90.00
_cell.angle_gamma   90.00
#
_symmetry.space_group_name_H-M   'P 1'
#
loop_
_entity.id
_entity.type
_entity.pdbx_description
1 polymer ?
#
loop_
_entity_poly.entity_id
_entity_poly.type
_entity_poly.pdbx_seq_one_letter_code
_entity_poly.pdbx_strand_id
1 'polypeptide(L)'
;MKANSNRDPLIQERSHQNHSSENNEIKQLNLTRIWLLVSDLLSLCLTGSLALIIPLLLGRNINNKYYWLMLLLTILLILIYYLNHLYPGIGLAPAIEIKKLTTATSTGMALITISLFIFQKGLQYSRMVFLLFWIFACFTVPLARIAARKIGLFLKTWGEPVAIIGSGCEIWELHQHLENNRLFGFIPKLLVDFDPNPSLRAADLDQVPLINGEFLWEHKSLLKSMGITTGFILVKNLPFNLRDLILFEEKLCIQHAILISEMDSIGGASIMPYDLQGILGLEVRRDFFKRRNRWMKSGINYIITALCFPFLLPVFAVISLVIWLDSPGAVFFSQKRIGYQGKQFTMWKFRTMVKDADQLLSEYLKTNLNLQEEWEENHKLKDDPRVTRVGKFLRRTSLDELPQFWNVLKGDMSLVGPRPIVADEIKNYGDAFRMYQKVKPGMTGLWQVKGRNNSPYKNRVALDQYYVRHWSLWLDVIILLETVYTVLMKIGAY
;
A
#
# COMPACT_ATOMS: atom_id res chain seq x y z
N MET A 1 -17.04 -0.33 69.52
CA MET A 1 -16.70 -1.46 68.62
C MET A 1 -16.13 -0.88 67.35
N LYS A 2 -14.81 -1.00 67.16
CA LYS A 2 -14.09 -0.48 65.99
C LYS A 2 -14.20 -1.52 64.86
N ALA A 3 -14.81 -1.17 63.75
CA ALA A 3 -14.78 -1.98 62.53
C ALA A 3 -13.42 -1.83 61.85
N ASN A 4 -12.67 -2.90 61.87
CA ASN A 4 -11.40 -3.03 61.14
C ASN A 4 -11.68 -3.11 59.63
N SER A 5 -11.27 -2.09 58.90
CA SER A 5 -11.20 -2.11 57.43
C SER A 5 -9.90 -2.83 57.00
N ASN A 6 -9.90 -4.15 56.97
CA ASN A 6 -8.88 -4.90 56.23
C ASN A 6 -9.14 -4.67 54.75
N ARG A 7 -8.43 -3.73 54.11
CA ARG A 7 -8.33 -3.62 52.67
C ARG A 7 -7.46 -4.79 52.19
N ASP A 8 -8.07 -5.68 51.43
CA ASP A 8 -7.45 -6.85 50.82
C ASP A 8 -6.14 -6.48 50.09
N PRO A 9 -4.99 -7.08 50.45
CA PRO A 9 -3.71 -6.82 49.80
C PRO A 9 -3.76 -7.05 48.29
N LEU A 10 -4.63 -7.94 47.82
CA LEU A 10 -4.90 -8.22 46.41
C LEU A 10 -5.50 -7.02 45.65
N ILE A 11 -6.22 -6.11 46.34
CA ILE A 11 -6.78 -4.90 45.73
C ILE A 11 -5.68 -3.83 45.53
N GLN A 12 -4.73 -3.76 46.45
CA GLN A 12 -3.58 -2.83 46.31
C GLN A 12 -2.58 -3.28 45.24
N GLU A 13 -2.27 -4.57 45.14
CA GLU A 13 -1.44 -5.08 44.01
C GLU A 13 -2.10 -4.87 42.66
N ARG A 14 -3.42 -5.09 42.56
CA ARG A 14 -4.16 -4.81 41.32
C ARG A 14 -4.22 -3.32 40.93
N SER A 15 -4.28 -2.41 41.92
CA SER A 15 -4.25 -0.98 41.64
C SER A 15 -2.85 -0.50 41.13
N HIS A 16 -1.77 -1.06 41.65
CA HIS A 16 -0.41 -0.77 41.19
C HIS A 16 -0.14 -1.37 39.80
N GLN A 17 -0.66 -2.55 39.48
CA GLN A 17 -0.55 -3.15 38.14
C GLN A 17 -1.36 -2.37 37.11
N ASN A 18 -2.55 -1.86 37.45
CA ASN A 18 -3.36 -1.03 36.55
C ASN A 18 -2.72 0.32 36.22
N HIS A 19 -2.08 0.98 37.17
CA HIS A 19 -1.34 2.22 36.91
C HIS A 19 -0.06 2.01 36.09
N SER A 20 0.60 0.87 36.24
CA SER A 20 1.81 0.56 35.45
C SER A 20 1.47 0.21 34.00
N SER A 21 0.34 -0.42 33.71
CA SER A 21 -0.10 -0.75 32.34
C SER A 21 -0.58 0.48 31.59
N GLU A 22 -1.39 1.34 32.19
CA GLU A 22 -1.86 2.60 31.61
C GLU A 22 -0.69 3.54 31.26
N ASN A 23 0.33 3.60 32.11
CA ASN A 23 1.56 4.35 31.85
C ASN A 23 2.38 3.76 30.69
N ASN A 24 2.42 2.45 30.52
CA ASN A 24 3.15 1.81 29.45
C ASN A 24 2.51 2.04 28.07
N GLU A 25 1.19 2.17 28.01
CA GLU A 25 0.44 2.43 26.76
C GLU A 25 0.54 3.84 26.26
N ILE A 26 0.23 4.79 27.16
CA ILE A 26 0.42 6.22 26.86
C ILE A 26 1.88 6.44 26.42
N LYS A 27 2.80 5.68 27.01
CA LYS A 27 4.21 5.68 26.65
C LYS A 27 4.46 5.14 25.24
N GLN A 28 3.79 4.05 24.83
CA GLN A 28 3.99 3.44 23.50
C GLN A 28 3.39 4.30 22.39
N LEU A 29 2.16 4.83 22.55
CA LEU A 29 1.54 5.76 21.62
C LEU A 29 2.33 7.07 21.50
N ASN A 30 2.80 7.60 22.63
CA ASN A 30 3.65 8.79 22.64
C ASN A 30 5.00 8.49 21.97
N LEU A 31 5.57 7.31 22.18
CA LEU A 31 6.80 6.89 21.53
C LEU A 31 6.65 6.82 20.02
N THR A 32 5.55 6.25 19.53
CA THR A 32 5.22 6.18 18.10
C THR A 32 5.06 7.60 17.48
N ARG A 33 4.39 8.51 18.20
CA ARG A 33 4.27 9.93 17.78
C ARG A 33 5.63 10.61 17.69
N ILE A 34 6.43 10.49 18.75
CA ILE A 34 7.78 11.08 18.83
C ILE A 34 8.67 10.53 17.73
N TRP A 35 8.60 9.22 17.49
CA TRP A 35 9.39 8.54 16.47
C TRP A 35 9.13 9.10 15.05
N LEU A 36 7.85 9.26 14.67
CA LEU A 36 7.49 9.87 13.38
C LEU A 36 7.85 11.37 13.33
N LEU A 37 7.65 12.10 14.43
CA LEU A 37 7.98 13.51 14.48
C LEU A 37 9.49 13.73 14.29
N VAL A 38 10.33 12.94 14.95
CA VAL A 38 11.79 12.96 14.77
C VAL A 38 12.17 12.61 13.33
N SER A 39 11.54 11.60 12.76
CA SER A 39 11.75 11.23 11.35
C SER A 39 11.43 12.37 10.39
N ASP A 40 10.29 13.04 10.58
CA ASP A 40 9.89 14.17 9.75
C ASP A 40 10.83 15.36 9.93
N LEU A 41 11.23 15.65 11.16
CA LEU A 41 12.20 16.72 11.46
C LEU A 41 13.53 16.46 10.72
N LEU A 42 14.08 15.27 10.87
CA LEU A 42 15.33 14.88 10.21
C LEU A 42 15.23 14.92 8.69
N SER A 43 14.12 14.43 8.13
CA SER A 43 13.89 14.44 6.68
C SER A 43 13.74 15.86 6.12
N LEU A 44 13.05 16.74 6.82
CA LEU A 44 12.90 18.14 6.41
C LEU A 44 14.22 18.93 6.55
N CYS A 45 15.02 18.67 7.59
CA CYS A 45 16.36 19.23 7.71
C CYS A 45 17.27 18.75 6.57
N LEU A 46 17.25 17.46 6.24
CA LEU A 46 17.98 16.92 5.09
C LEU A 46 17.52 17.57 3.78
N THR A 47 16.21 17.70 3.60
CA THR A 47 15.62 18.39 2.45
C THR A 47 16.09 19.81 2.31
N GLY A 48 16.11 20.55 3.43
CA GLY A 48 16.61 21.93 3.47
C GLY A 48 18.08 22.01 3.06
N SER A 49 18.90 21.12 3.59
CA SER A 49 20.32 21.02 3.23
C SER A 49 20.52 20.73 1.74
N LEU A 50 19.82 19.75 1.19
CA LEU A 50 19.88 19.41 -0.25
C LEU A 50 19.42 20.57 -1.14
N ALA A 51 18.36 21.27 -0.74
CA ALA A 51 17.84 22.40 -1.49
C ALA A 51 18.79 23.62 -1.50
N LEU A 52 19.69 23.72 -0.51
CA LEU A 52 20.72 24.77 -0.46
C LEU A 52 22.02 24.36 -1.16
N ILE A 53 22.41 23.08 -1.11
CA ILE A 53 23.65 22.58 -1.72
C ILE A 53 23.63 22.77 -3.25
N ILE A 54 22.53 22.46 -3.92
CA ILE A 54 22.47 22.54 -5.40
C ILE A 54 22.69 23.98 -5.90
N PRO A 55 22.01 25.01 -5.41
CA PRO A 55 22.31 26.40 -5.81
C PRO A 55 23.75 26.85 -5.46
N LEU A 56 24.30 26.36 -4.33
CA LEU A 56 25.68 26.63 -3.93
C LEU A 56 26.68 26.09 -4.96
N LEU A 57 26.49 24.83 -5.40
CA LEU A 57 27.30 24.21 -6.45
C LEU A 57 27.19 24.93 -7.80
N LEU A 58 26.09 25.63 -8.04
CA LEU A 58 25.88 26.47 -9.22
C LEU A 58 26.44 27.91 -9.06
N GLY A 59 27.26 28.14 -8.03
CA GLY A 59 27.93 29.44 -7.79
C GLY A 59 27.02 30.53 -7.23
N ARG A 60 25.85 30.20 -6.67
CA ARG A 60 24.96 31.21 -6.04
C ARG A 60 25.34 31.43 -4.58
N ASN A 61 25.46 32.70 -4.18
CA ASN A 61 25.70 33.06 -2.79
C ASN A 61 24.47 32.76 -1.91
N ILE A 62 24.67 31.98 -0.85
CA ILE A 62 23.64 31.64 0.14
C ILE A 62 23.98 32.38 1.44
N ASN A 63 23.10 33.31 1.84
CA ASN A 63 23.22 34.06 3.07
C ASN A 63 22.61 33.31 4.26
N ASN A 64 23.02 33.63 5.48
CA ASN A 64 22.48 33.05 6.72
C ASN A 64 20.94 33.16 6.85
N LYS A 65 20.31 34.07 6.14
CA LYS A 65 18.85 34.23 6.07
C LYS A 65 18.12 32.98 5.55
N TYR A 66 18.79 32.19 4.67
CA TYR A 66 18.19 30.95 4.15
C TYR A 66 18.08 29.85 5.23
N TYR A 67 19.04 29.75 6.15
CA TYR A 67 18.98 28.76 7.23
C TYR A 67 17.81 29.05 8.18
N TRP A 68 17.62 30.32 8.56
CA TRP A 68 16.45 30.72 9.36
C TRP A 68 15.12 30.48 8.65
N LEU A 69 15.08 30.71 7.34
CA LEU A 69 13.88 30.44 6.54
C LEU A 69 13.59 28.94 6.47
N MET A 70 14.61 28.09 6.29
CA MET A 70 14.43 26.61 6.27
C MET A 70 13.97 26.10 7.64
N LEU A 71 14.49 26.66 8.73
CA LEU A 71 14.04 26.32 10.08
C LEU A 71 12.55 26.70 10.27
N LEU A 72 12.18 27.91 9.90
CA LEU A 72 10.78 28.38 9.97
C LEU A 72 9.84 27.50 9.14
N LEU A 73 10.27 27.16 7.94
CA LEU A 73 9.54 26.27 7.03
C LEU A 73 9.35 24.88 7.62
N THR A 74 10.39 24.32 8.22
CA THR A 74 10.32 23.01 8.89
C THR A 74 9.31 23.03 10.04
N ILE A 75 9.36 24.05 10.90
CA ILE A 75 8.42 24.20 12.03
C ILE A 75 6.98 24.32 11.51
N LEU A 76 6.76 25.15 10.49
CA LEU A 76 5.43 25.34 9.91
C LEU A 76 4.90 24.05 9.29
N LEU A 77 5.73 23.30 8.56
CA LEU A 77 5.31 22.05 7.96
C LEU A 77 4.95 20.99 9.01
N ILE A 78 5.72 20.88 10.09
CA ILE A 78 5.41 19.97 11.20
C ILE A 78 4.07 20.38 11.84
N LEU A 79 3.82 21.66 12.04
CA LEU A 79 2.54 22.15 12.55
C LEU A 79 1.38 21.79 11.61
N ILE A 80 1.56 21.99 10.30
CA ILE A 80 0.55 21.64 9.30
C ILE A 80 0.32 20.12 9.28
N TYR A 81 1.36 19.29 9.43
CA TYR A 81 1.22 17.84 9.53
C TYR A 81 0.43 17.44 10.77
N TYR A 82 0.68 18.11 11.90
CA TYR A 82 -0.08 17.89 13.13
C TYR A 82 -1.57 18.22 12.95
N LEU A 83 -1.88 19.39 12.38
CA LEU A 83 -3.26 19.83 12.12
C LEU A 83 -4.00 18.93 11.11
N ASN A 84 -3.28 18.24 10.22
CA ASN A 84 -3.86 17.27 9.28
C ASN A 84 -3.98 15.84 9.86
N HIS A 85 -3.85 15.68 11.17
CA HIS A 85 -3.93 14.38 11.86
C HIS A 85 -2.97 13.33 11.27
N LEU A 86 -1.75 13.75 10.92
CA LEU A 86 -0.71 12.86 10.39
C LEU A 86 0.12 12.18 11.50
N TYR A 87 -0.15 12.51 12.76
CA TYR A 87 0.43 11.88 13.95
C TYR A 87 -0.69 11.26 14.81
N PRO A 88 -0.55 10.01 15.25
CA PRO A 88 0.59 9.09 15.16
C PRO A 88 0.72 8.36 13.81
N GLY A 89 -0.14 8.59 12.83
CA GLY A 89 -0.06 7.97 11.51
C GLY A 89 -0.37 6.45 11.48
N ILE A 90 -1.00 5.93 12.52
CA ILE A 90 -1.47 4.54 12.62
C ILE A 90 -2.75 4.38 11.78
N GLY A 91 -2.91 3.24 11.12
CA GLY A 91 -4.10 2.91 10.33
C GLY A 91 -4.24 3.65 9.01
N LEU A 92 -3.28 4.50 8.63
CA LEU A 92 -3.31 5.19 7.35
C LEU A 92 -2.79 4.28 6.23
N ALA A 93 -3.62 4.04 5.23
CA ALA A 93 -3.16 3.38 4.01
C ALA A 93 -2.07 4.24 3.33
N PRO A 94 -0.98 3.63 2.79
CA PRO A 94 0.16 4.36 2.23
C PRO A 94 -0.24 5.41 1.19
N ALA A 95 -1.22 5.12 0.33
CA ALA A 95 -1.72 6.06 -0.67
C ALA A 95 -2.39 7.30 -0.05
N ILE A 96 -3.14 7.10 1.04
CA ILE A 96 -3.81 8.19 1.75
C ILE A 96 -2.78 9.05 2.50
N GLU A 97 -1.79 8.41 3.11
CA GLU A 97 -0.74 9.12 3.83
C GLU A 97 0.11 9.99 2.89
N ILE A 98 0.60 9.43 1.78
CA ILE A 98 1.36 10.19 0.78
C ILE A 98 0.52 11.37 0.25
N LYS A 99 -0.76 11.14 -0.05
CA LYS A 99 -1.68 12.21 -0.46
C LYS A 99 -1.74 13.32 0.59
N LYS A 100 -1.98 12.98 1.87
CA LYS A 100 -2.07 13.95 2.97
C LYS A 100 -0.74 14.71 3.16
N LEU A 101 0.39 14.00 3.16
CA LEU A 101 1.72 14.62 3.28
C LEU A 101 2.00 15.60 2.15
N THR A 102 1.77 15.19 0.91
CA THR A 102 2.06 16.05 -0.25
C THR A 102 1.14 17.26 -0.31
N THR A 103 -0.15 17.08 0.01
CA THR A 103 -1.08 18.22 0.08
C THR A 103 -0.71 19.17 1.21
N ALA A 104 -0.36 18.67 2.40
CA ALA A 104 0.07 19.46 3.54
C ALA A 104 1.37 20.22 3.25
N THR A 105 2.37 19.55 2.64
CA THR A 105 3.62 20.19 2.19
C THR A 105 3.35 21.28 1.17
N SER A 106 2.52 21.02 0.16
CA SER A 106 2.17 22.01 -0.87
C SER A 106 1.43 23.20 -0.30
N THR A 107 0.51 22.96 0.65
CA THR A 107 -0.22 24.04 1.35
C THR A 107 0.75 24.91 2.16
N GLY A 108 1.67 24.29 2.90
CA GLY A 108 2.68 25.03 3.66
C GLY A 108 3.61 25.86 2.78
N MET A 109 4.05 25.29 1.66
CA MET A 109 4.87 26.01 0.67
C MET A 109 4.11 27.18 0.05
N ALA A 110 2.84 27.00 -0.29
CA ALA A 110 1.99 28.09 -0.81
C ALA A 110 1.84 29.22 0.21
N LEU A 111 1.56 28.90 1.48
CA LEU A 111 1.42 29.89 2.56
C LEU A 111 2.70 30.72 2.73
N ILE A 112 3.88 30.10 2.76
CA ILE A 112 5.14 30.84 2.87
C ILE A 112 5.39 31.67 1.62
N THR A 113 5.16 31.13 0.43
CA THR A 113 5.38 31.87 -0.82
C THR A 113 4.49 33.12 -0.88
N ILE A 114 3.21 32.98 -0.51
CA ILE A 114 2.26 34.10 -0.43
C ILE A 114 2.71 35.14 0.63
N SER A 115 3.14 34.69 1.82
CA SER A 115 3.64 35.54 2.87
C SER A 115 4.85 36.37 2.43
N LEU A 116 5.83 35.72 1.78
CA LEU A 116 7.01 36.41 1.25
C LEU A 116 6.65 37.43 0.15
N PHE A 117 5.63 37.13 -0.64
CA PHE A 117 5.12 38.09 -1.65
C PHE A 117 4.46 39.33 -0.99
N ILE A 118 3.57 39.11 -0.01
CA ILE A 118 2.86 40.17 0.72
C ILE A 118 3.87 41.12 1.43
N PHE A 119 4.88 40.55 2.09
CA PHE A 119 5.91 41.31 2.79
C PHE A 119 7.01 41.87 1.87
N GLN A 120 6.84 41.80 0.55
CA GLN A 120 7.78 42.28 -0.47
C GLN A 120 9.22 41.74 -0.33
N LYS A 121 9.39 40.59 0.38
CA LYS A 121 10.68 39.96 0.59
C LYS A 121 11.00 38.88 -0.48
N GLY A 122 10.11 38.65 -1.43
CA GLY A 122 10.24 37.62 -2.45
C GLY A 122 11.48 37.74 -3.37
N LEU A 123 11.96 38.97 -3.60
CA LEU A 123 13.17 39.23 -4.37
C LEU A 123 14.48 38.87 -3.64
N GLN A 124 14.43 38.72 -2.32
CA GLN A 124 15.62 38.38 -1.50
C GLN A 124 15.95 36.90 -1.48
N TYR A 125 15.04 36.04 -1.97
CA TYR A 125 15.18 34.61 -1.91
C TYR A 125 15.13 33.94 -3.29
N SER A 126 15.96 32.93 -3.51
CA SER A 126 15.99 32.20 -4.78
C SER A 126 14.76 31.31 -4.93
N ARG A 127 13.99 31.54 -5.98
CA ARG A 127 12.82 30.69 -6.35
C ARG A 127 13.22 29.21 -6.52
N MET A 128 14.44 28.96 -6.99
CA MET A 128 14.98 27.62 -7.18
C MET A 128 15.08 26.85 -5.86
N VAL A 129 15.50 27.49 -4.77
CA VAL A 129 15.58 26.85 -3.43
C VAL A 129 14.21 26.38 -2.96
N PHE A 130 13.17 27.20 -3.13
CA PHE A 130 11.81 26.82 -2.76
C PHE A 130 11.28 25.66 -3.60
N LEU A 131 11.51 25.70 -4.90
CA LEU A 131 11.08 24.63 -5.80
C LEU A 131 11.76 23.31 -5.46
N LEU A 132 13.08 23.33 -5.25
CA LEU A 132 13.86 22.17 -4.88
C LEU A 132 13.42 21.62 -3.51
N PHE A 133 13.23 22.50 -2.52
CA PHE A 133 12.74 22.09 -1.21
C PHE A 133 11.37 21.40 -1.33
N TRP A 134 10.42 21.99 -2.06
CA TRP A 134 9.10 21.42 -2.26
C TRP A 134 9.17 20.03 -2.91
N ILE A 135 9.90 19.94 -4.03
CA ILE A 135 10.05 18.67 -4.76
C ILE A 135 10.70 17.61 -3.84
N PHE A 136 11.83 17.93 -3.21
CA PHE A 136 12.52 16.98 -2.34
C PHE A 136 11.67 16.59 -1.14
N ALA A 137 10.97 17.51 -0.46
CA ALA A 137 10.11 17.21 0.66
C ALA A 137 9.00 16.21 0.30
N CYS A 138 8.42 16.32 -0.90
CA CYS A 138 7.40 15.38 -1.37
C CYS A 138 7.91 13.93 -1.52
N PHE A 139 9.22 13.72 -1.64
CA PHE A 139 9.85 12.39 -1.73
C PHE A 139 10.51 11.97 -0.41
N THR A 140 11.29 12.85 0.20
CA THR A 140 12.11 12.51 1.38
C THR A 140 11.24 12.20 2.60
N VAL A 141 10.18 12.98 2.85
CA VAL A 141 9.32 12.78 4.02
C VAL A 141 8.58 11.43 3.98
N PRO A 142 7.89 11.04 2.89
CA PRO A 142 7.29 9.71 2.81
C PRO A 142 8.29 8.57 2.93
N LEU A 143 9.46 8.70 2.30
CA LEU A 143 10.51 7.67 2.37
C LEU A 143 11.07 7.53 3.79
N ALA A 144 11.32 8.66 4.46
CA ALA A 144 11.79 8.66 5.86
C ALA A 144 10.76 8.02 6.79
N ARG A 145 9.46 8.28 6.60
CA ARG A 145 8.41 7.63 7.39
C ARG A 145 8.36 6.12 7.18
N ILE A 146 8.51 5.64 5.94
CA ILE A 146 8.58 4.20 5.66
C ILE A 146 9.79 3.58 6.37
N ALA A 147 10.95 4.23 6.30
CA ALA A 147 12.16 3.80 6.99
C ALA A 147 11.98 3.80 8.51
N ALA A 148 11.43 4.87 9.08
CA ALA A 148 11.14 4.99 10.50
C ALA A 148 10.21 3.87 11.00
N ARG A 149 9.14 3.54 10.26
CA ARG A 149 8.25 2.44 10.61
C ARG A 149 8.96 1.09 10.60
N LYS A 150 9.78 0.80 9.59
CA LYS A 150 10.56 -0.44 9.53
C LYS A 150 11.54 -0.56 10.70
N ILE A 151 12.25 0.52 11.01
CA ILE A 151 13.17 0.59 12.15
C ILE A 151 12.39 0.46 13.46
N GLY A 152 11.25 1.17 13.60
CA GLY A 152 10.40 1.09 14.77
C GLY A 152 9.81 -0.31 15.01
N LEU A 153 9.48 -1.06 13.97
CA LEU A 153 9.07 -2.46 14.07
C LEU A 153 10.22 -3.35 14.56
N PHE A 154 11.43 -3.15 14.03
CA PHE A 154 12.62 -3.88 14.47
C PHE A 154 12.93 -3.61 15.94
N LEU A 155 12.80 -2.36 16.38
CA LEU A 155 13.03 -1.94 17.78
C LEU A 155 11.82 -2.19 18.70
N LYS A 156 10.71 -2.75 18.19
CA LYS A 156 9.44 -2.96 18.91
C LYS A 156 8.84 -1.67 19.51
N THR A 157 9.11 -0.53 18.89
CA THR A 157 8.65 0.81 19.34
C THR A 157 7.50 1.34 18.47
N TRP A 158 7.18 0.65 17.37
CA TRP A 158 6.12 1.02 16.44
C TRP A 158 4.88 0.17 16.66
N GLY A 159 3.73 0.83 16.76
CA GLY A 159 2.40 0.23 16.73
C GLY A 159 1.61 0.41 18.01
N GLU A 160 0.31 0.17 17.89
CA GLU A 160 -0.70 0.23 18.95
C GLU A 160 -1.24 -1.18 19.20
N PRO A 161 -1.35 -1.62 20.46
CA PRO A 161 -1.98 -2.88 20.81
C PRO A 161 -3.48 -2.83 20.52
N VAL A 162 -4.01 -3.85 19.85
CA VAL A 162 -5.42 -3.93 19.50
C VAL A 162 -6.05 -5.28 19.90
N ALA A 163 -7.36 -5.26 20.18
CA ALA A 163 -8.15 -6.47 20.30
C ALA A 163 -8.93 -6.73 19.02
N ILE A 164 -9.07 -7.99 18.63
CA ILE A 164 -9.95 -8.44 17.55
C ILE A 164 -11.11 -9.16 18.21
N ILE A 165 -12.32 -8.67 18.00
CA ILE A 165 -13.56 -9.14 18.62
C ILE A 165 -14.52 -9.59 17.53
N GLY A 166 -14.97 -10.85 17.58
CA GLY A 166 -15.84 -11.37 16.53
C GLY A 166 -16.33 -12.77 16.82
N SER A 167 -16.63 -13.53 15.78
CA SER A 167 -17.06 -14.92 15.86
C SER A 167 -16.50 -15.71 14.66
N GLY A 168 -15.93 -16.86 14.96
CA GLY A 168 -15.48 -17.84 13.97
C GLY A 168 -14.20 -17.51 13.22
N CYS A 169 -14.05 -18.04 11.98
CA CYS A 169 -12.80 -17.98 11.20
C CYS A 169 -12.39 -16.57 10.75
N GLU A 170 -13.32 -15.62 10.71
CA GLU A 170 -13.05 -14.24 10.29
C GLU A 170 -12.07 -13.53 11.23
N ILE A 171 -12.05 -13.90 12.52
CA ILE A 171 -11.07 -13.39 13.51
C ILE A 171 -9.65 -13.71 13.06
N TRP A 172 -9.43 -14.95 12.61
CA TRP A 172 -8.15 -15.43 12.15
C TRP A 172 -7.70 -14.76 10.85
N GLU A 173 -8.62 -14.61 9.90
CA GLU A 173 -8.34 -13.91 8.63
C GLU A 173 -7.91 -12.47 8.89
N LEU A 174 -8.60 -11.75 9.79
CA LEU A 174 -8.23 -10.40 10.17
C LEU A 174 -6.90 -10.36 10.91
N HIS A 175 -6.67 -11.31 11.83
CA HIS A 175 -5.39 -11.43 12.54
C HIS A 175 -4.22 -11.61 11.55
N GLN A 176 -4.31 -12.57 10.63
CA GLN A 176 -3.30 -12.77 9.59
C GLN A 176 -3.13 -11.53 8.70
N HIS A 177 -4.23 -10.85 8.36
CA HIS A 177 -4.16 -9.65 7.55
C HIS A 177 -3.38 -8.53 8.26
N LEU A 178 -3.61 -8.31 9.55
CA LEU A 178 -2.88 -7.30 10.34
C LEU A 178 -1.41 -7.70 10.56
N GLU A 179 -1.13 -8.98 10.82
CA GLU A 179 0.23 -9.50 10.95
C GLU A 179 1.05 -9.33 9.66
N ASN A 180 0.46 -9.63 8.51
CA ASN A 180 1.09 -9.44 7.21
C ASN A 180 1.29 -7.95 6.85
N ASN A 181 0.56 -7.05 7.51
CA ASN A 181 0.59 -5.61 7.25
C ASN A 181 0.99 -4.79 8.49
N ARG A 182 1.96 -5.26 9.29
CA ARG A 182 2.41 -4.60 10.54
C ARG A 182 2.81 -3.13 10.38
N LEU A 183 3.14 -2.69 9.16
CA LEU A 183 3.42 -1.28 8.85
C LEU A 183 2.23 -0.35 9.08
N PHE A 184 0.99 -0.86 9.10
CA PHE A 184 -0.19 -0.07 9.49
C PHE A 184 -0.16 0.36 10.95
N GLY A 185 0.62 -0.33 11.78
CA GLY A 185 0.79 0.02 13.19
C GLY A 185 -0.28 -0.56 14.12
N PHE A 186 -1.08 -1.53 13.69
CA PHE A 186 -1.96 -2.30 14.57
C PHE A 186 -1.32 -3.63 14.91
N ILE A 187 -1.15 -3.89 16.21
CA ILE A 187 -0.53 -5.11 16.74
C ILE A 187 -1.59 -5.90 17.52
N PRO A 188 -2.12 -7.01 16.98
CA PRO A 188 -3.07 -7.85 17.70
C PRO A 188 -2.46 -8.40 18.99
N LYS A 189 -3.09 -8.13 20.12
CA LYS A 189 -2.68 -8.59 21.46
C LYS A 189 -3.71 -9.49 22.12
N LEU A 190 -4.95 -9.45 21.65
CA LEU A 190 -6.03 -10.24 22.19
C LEU A 190 -7.02 -10.60 21.09
N LEU A 191 -7.43 -11.86 21.04
CA LEU A 191 -8.51 -12.34 20.20
C LEU A 191 -9.68 -12.74 21.10
N VAL A 192 -10.89 -12.32 20.72
CA VAL A 192 -12.13 -12.59 21.47
C VAL A 192 -13.12 -13.25 20.53
N ASP A 193 -13.48 -14.51 20.84
CA ASP A 193 -14.42 -15.29 20.06
C ASP A 193 -15.72 -15.47 20.81
N PHE A 194 -16.85 -15.11 20.18
CA PHE A 194 -18.19 -15.31 20.69
C PHE A 194 -18.84 -16.63 20.20
N ASP A 195 -18.12 -17.42 19.38
CA ASP A 195 -18.61 -18.72 18.97
C ASP A 195 -18.51 -19.72 20.15
N PRO A 196 -19.62 -20.38 20.53
CA PRO A 196 -19.59 -21.42 21.57
C PRO A 196 -18.78 -22.66 21.18
N ASN A 197 -18.57 -22.87 19.88
CA ASN A 197 -17.72 -23.94 19.35
C ASN A 197 -16.56 -23.32 18.57
N PRO A 198 -15.47 -22.88 19.21
CA PRO A 198 -14.38 -22.24 18.54
C PRO A 198 -13.78 -23.18 17.49
N SER A 199 -13.93 -22.81 16.21
CA SER A 199 -13.34 -23.54 15.09
C SER A 199 -11.82 -23.38 15.03
N LEU A 200 -11.29 -22.45 15.84
CA LEU A 200 -9.87 -22.15 15.94
C LEU A 200 -9.21 -23.07 16.96
N ARG A 201 -8.30 -23.95 16.49
CA ARG A 201 -7.46 -24.72 17.41
C ARG A 201 -6.39 -23.80 18.01
N ALA A 202 -6.24 -23.87 19.34
CA ALA A 202 -5.20 -23.13 20.06
C ALA A 202 -3.76 -23.38 19.53
N ALA A 203 -3.55 -24.45 18.78
CA ALA A 203 -2.28 -24.81 18.16
C ALA A 203 -1.90 -23.93 16.96
N ASP A 204 -2.87 -23.23 16.33
CA ASP A 204 -2.62 -22.39 15.15
C ASP A 204 -2.36 -20.92 15.57
N LEU A 205 -2.44 -20.61 16.87
CA LEU A 205 -2.33 -19.29 17.43
C LEU A 205 -0.92 -19.07 18.00
N ASP A 206 0.01 -18.74 17.14
CA ASP A 206 1.35 -18.31 17.57
C ASP A 206 1.27 -17.07 18.49
N GLN A 207 1.27 -17.29 19.81
CA GLN A 207 1.54 -16.29 20.85
C GLN A 207 0.43 -15.25 21.20
N VAL A 208 -0.73 -15.20 20.53
CA VAL A 208 -1.80 -14.26 20.91
C VAL A 208 -2.89 -14.99 21.67
N PRO A 209 -3.23 -14.56 22.90
CA PRO A 209 -4.27 -15.21 23.70
C PRO A 209 -5.64 -15.09 23.04
N LEU A 210 -6.35 -16.22 22.94
CA LEU A 210 -7.74 -16.31 22.53
C LEU A 210 -8.60 -16.49 23.78
N ILE A 211 -9.61 -15.64 23.97
CA ILE A 211 -10.56 -15.73 25.05
C ILE A 211 -12.00 -15.83 24.52
N ASN A 212 -12.88 -16.47 25.32
CA ASN A 212 -14.30 -16.48 25.00
C ASN A 212 -14.91 -15.10 25.30
N GLY A 213 -15.86 -14.67 24.45
CA GLY A 213 -16.58 -13.41 24.62
C GLY A 213 -17.34 -13.29 25.95
N GLU A 214 -17.85 -14.38 26.50
CA GLU A 214 -18.47 -14.39 27.82
C GLU A 214 -17.48 -14.05 28.93
N PHE A 215 -16.28 -14.61 28.88
CA PHE A 215 -15.20 -14.28 29.81
C PHE A 215 -14.82 -12.79 29.78
N LEU A 216 -14.84 -12.17 28.60
CA LEU A 216 -14.61 -10.72 28.49
C LEU A 216 -15.71 -9.89 29.18
N TRP A 217 -16.98 -10.36 29.15
CA TRP A 217 -18.07 -9.68 29.85
C TRP A 217 -17.91 -9.70 31.37
N GLU A 218 -17.39 -10.78 31.90
CA GLU A 218 -17.15 -10.91 33.35
C GLU A 218 -15.93 -10.07 33.78
N HIS A 219 -14.92 -9.96 32.91
CA HIS A 219 -13.65 -9.30 33.20
C HIS A 219 -13.46 -8.01 32.40
N LYS A 220 -14.37 -7.04 32.54
CA LYS A 220 -14.40 -5.78 31.76
C LYS A 220 -13.14 -4.94 31.84
N SER A 221 -12.36 -5.07 32.91
CA SER A 221 -11.07 -4.35 33.06
C SER A 221 -9.90 -5.02 32.35
N LEU A 222 -10.10 -6.19 31.73
CA LEU A 222 -9.02 -6.95 31.10
C LEU A 222 -8.36 -6.17 29.95
N LEU A 223 -9.17 -5.57 29.07
CA LEU A 223 -8.64 -4.76 27.95
C LEU A 223 -7.82 -3.59 28.48
N LYS A 224 -8.31 -2.93 29.53
CA LYS A 224 -7.60 -1.83 30.19
C LYS A 224 -6.30 -2.29 30.82
N SER A 225 -6.29 -3.45 31.50
CA SER A 225 -5.06 -4.00 32.12
C SER A 225 -4.02 -4.48 31.10
N MET A 226 -4.45 -4.86 29.88
CA MET A 226 -3.57 -5.24 28.77
C MET A 226 -3.15 -4.04 27.93
N GLY A 227 -3.71 -2.86 28.24
CA GLY A 227 -3.42 -1.69 27.56
C GLY A 227 -4.01 -1.55 26.16
N ILE A 228 -5.15 -2.06 25.94
CA ILE A 228 -5.83 -2.06 24.66
C ILE A 228 -6.90 -0.99 24.66
N THR A 229 -6.70 0.06 23.87
CA THR A 229 -7.66 1.17 23.70
C THR A 229 -8.45 1.05 22.40
N THR A 230 -7.93 0.31 21.42
CA THR A 230 -8.53 0.14 20.10
C THR A 230 -9.00 -1.30 19.89
N GLY A 231 -10.25 -1.47 19.51
CA GLY A 231 -10.87 -2.77 19.20
C GLY A 231 -11.35 -2.84 17.76
N PHE A 232 -11.00 -3.91 17.05
CA PHE A 232 -11.61 -4.29 15.79
C PHE A 232 -12.80 -5.20 16.06
N ILE A 233 -13.99 -4.79 15.67
CA ILE A 233 -15.24 -5.52 15.92
C ILE A 233 -15.80 -6.02 14.60
N LEU A 234 -15.79 -7.35 14.43
CA LEU A 234 -16.38 -8.03 13.27
C LEU A 234 -17.90 -8.13 13.49
N VAL A 235 -18.67 -7.33 12.77
CA VAL A 235 -20.12 -7.19 12.99
C VAL A 235 -20.91 -8.42 12.57
N LYS A 236 -20.38 -9.23 11.66
CA LYS A 236 -21.01 -10.46 11.18
C LYS A 236 -21.00 -11.53 12.27
N ASN A 237 -22.17 -12.16 12.48
CA ASN A 237 -22.33 -13.24 13.45
C ASN A 237 -22.12 -12.86 14.95
N LEU A 238 -22.14 -11.57 15.29
CA LEU A 238 -22.16 -11.20 16.71
C LEU A 238 -23.53 -11.49 17.35
N PRO A 239 -23.58 -11.95 18.62
CA PRO A 239 -24.82 -12.28 19.31
C PRO A 239 -25.64 -11.05 19.75
N PHE A 240 -25.25 -9.84 19.33
CA PHE A 240 -25.87 -8.58 19.72
C PHE A 240 -26.00 -7.58 18.55
N ASN A 241 -27.01 -6.68 18.65
CA ASN A 241 -27.32 -5.70 17.62
C ASN A 241 -26.39 -4.47 17.67
N LEU A 242 -26.33 -3.68 16.60
CA LEU A 242 -25.54 -2.44 16.51
C LEU A 242 -25.85 -1.42 17.63
N ARG A 243 -27.08 -1.40 18.17
CA ARG A 243 -27.42 -0.56 19.34
C ARG A 243 -26.69 -1.00 20.60
N ASP A 244 -26.51 -2.30 20.76
CA ASP A 244 -25.83 -2.86 21.92
C ASP A 244 -24.32 -2.64 21.82
N LEU A 245 -23.80 -2.39 20.62
CA LEU A 245 -22.39 -2.07 20.36
C LEU A 245 -21.94 -0.76 21.02
N ILE A 246 -22.77 0.28 21.02
CA ILE A 246 -22.47 1.55 21.70
C ILE A 246 -22.36 1.32 23.22
N LEU A 247 -23.28 0.53 23.77
CA LEU A 247 -23.21 0.13 25.17
C LEU A 247 -22.06 -0.83 25.48
N PHE A 248 -21.59 -1.56 24.44
CA PHE A 248 -20.46 -2.45 24.48
C PHE A 248 -19.14 -1.67 24.59
N GLU A 249 -18.97 -0.60 23.81
CA GLU A 249 -17.81 0.30 23.89
C GLU A 249 -17.65 0.91 25.28
N GLU A 250 -18.74 1.46 25.84
CA GLU A 250 -18.72 2.04 27.19
C GLU A 250 -18.39 0.98 28.27
N LYS A 251 -18.97 -0.23 28.16
CA LYS A 251 -18.76 -1.30 29.14
C LYS A 251 -17.35 -1.89 29.09
N LEU A 252 -16.71 -1.97 27.94
CA LEU A 252 -15.38 -2.55 27.77
C LEU A 252 -14.23 -1.53 27.86
N CYS A 253 -14.56 -0.24 28.05
CA CYS A 253 -13.58 0.85 28.08
C CYS A 253 -12.74 0.96 26.80
N ILE A 254 -13.29 0.56 25.65
CA ILE A 254 -12.67 0.75 24.34
C ILE A 254 -12.86 2.21 23.93
N GLN A 255 -11.78 2.92 23.63
CA GLN A 255 -11.84 4.33 23.20
C GLN A 255 -12.11 4.48 21.70
N HIS A 256 -11.61 3.52 20.90
CA HIS A 256 -11.73 3.51 19.44
C HIS A 256 -12.22 2.14 18.98
N ALA A 257 -13.49 2.03 18.60
CA ALA A 257 -14.03 0.83 17.98
C ALA A 257 -14.04 0.97 16.45
N ILE A 258 -13.38 0.05 15.78
CA ILE A 258 -13.34 -0.05 14.31
C ILE A 258 -14.26 -1.19 13.91
N LEU A 259 -15.42 -0.85 13.35
CA LEU A 259 -16.42 -1.83 12.92
C LEU A 259 -16.02 -2.38 11.54
N ILE A 260 -15.89 -3.69 11.45
CA ILE A 260 -15.65 -4.41 10.19
C ILE A 260 -16.91 -5.18 9.84
N SER A 261 -17.58 -4.77 8.77
CA SER A 261 -18.58 -5.59 8.10
C SER A 261 -17.86 -6.47 7.07
N GLU A 262 -18.43 -7.58 6.69
CA GLU A 262 -17.91 -8.58 5.71
C GLU A 262 -16.61 -8.20 4.95
N MET A 263 -15.54 -8.95 5.15
CA MET A 263 -14.24 -8.70 4.50
C MET A 263 -14.31 -8.82 2.96
N ASP A 264 -15.26 -9.57 2.42
CA ASP A 264 -15.35 -9.87 0.98
C ASP A 264 -16.33 -8.98 0.20
N SER A 265 -17.36 -8.40 0.81
CA SER A 265 -18.50 -7.86 0.05
C SER A 265 -18.41 -6.36 -0.27
N ILE A 266 -17.78 -5.56 0.58
CA ILE A 266 -17.65 -4.10 0.38
C ILE A 266 -16.22 -3.70 0.00
N GLY A 267 -15.37 -4.66 -0.32
CA GLY A 267 -13.97 -4.42 -0.61
C GLY A 267 -13.76 -3.12 -1.40
N GLY A 268 -13.49 -2.04 -0.69
CA GLY A 268 -12.84 -0.88 -1.18
C GLY A 268 -13.56 0.17 -1.96
N ALA A 269 -14.80 0.34 -1.78
CA ALA A 269 -15.39 1.64 -2.07
C ALA A 269 -14.91 2.64 -1.00
N SER A 270 -14.55 3.87 -1.41
CA SER A 270 -14.36 4.95 -0.45
C SER A 270 -15.71 5.23 0.20
N ILE A 271 -15.90 4.68 1.40
CA ILE A 271 -17.14 4.84 2.16
C ILE A 271 -16.97 6.07 3.05
N MET A 272 -17.89 7.01 2.94
CA MET A 272 -17.98 8.12 3.88
C MET A 272 -19.25 7.98 4.71
N PRO A 273 -19.15 8.03 6.04
CA PRO A 273 -20.33 8.07 6.90
C PRO A 273 -21.03 9.42 6.76
N TYR A 274 -22.36 9.38 6.68
CA TYR A 274 -23.24 10.54 6.74
C TYR A 274 -24.16 10.40 7.94
N ASP A 275 -24.19 11.40 8.79
CA ASP A 275 -25.22 11.51 9.82
C ASP A 275 -26.44 12.23 9.22
N LEU A 276 -27.52 11.49 9.10
CA LEU A 276 -28.83 11.97 8.65
C LEU A 276 -29.75 12.15 9.88
N GLN A 277 -29.29 12.88 10.88
CA GLN A 277 -30.05 13.17 12.12
C GLN A 277 -30.47 11.88 12.86
N GLY A 278 -29.52 11.01 13.15
CA GLY A 278 -29.73 9.75 13.85
C GLY A 278 -29.88 8.52 12.95
N ILE A 279 -29.81 8.70 11.62
CA ILE A 279 -29.71 7.61 10.65
C ILE A 279 -28.30 7.61 10.07
N LEU A 280 -27.56 6.52 10.24
CA LEU A 280 -26.24 6.35 9.63
C LEU A 280 -26.39 6.04 8.14
N GLY A 281 -26.07 7.00 7.28
CA GLY A 281 -25.94 6.82 5.85
C GLY A 281 -24.49 6.48 5.47
N LEU A 282 -24.28 5.57 4.51
CA LEU A 282 -22.97 5.26 3.96
C LEU A 282 -22.93 5.67 2.48
N GLU A 283 -22.16 6.71 2.17
CA GLU A 283 -21.93 7.11 0.77
C GLU A 283 -20.81 6.25 0.17
N VAL A 284 -21.13 5.54 -0.88
CA VAL A 284 -20.16 4.75 -1.67
C VAL A 284 -19.61 5.62 -2.80
N ARG A 285 -18.38 6.12 -2.68
CA ARG A 285 -17.73 6.95 -3.70
C ARG A 285 -16.92 6.10 -4.67
N ARG A 286 -17.11 6.35 -5.97
CA ARG A 286 -16.37 5.70 -7.07
C ARG A 286 -15.53 6.72 -7.81
N ASP A 287 -14.39 7.11 -7.23
CA ASP A 287 -13.57 8.22 -7.73
C ASP A 287 -12.90 7.94 -9.08
N PHE A 288 -12.61 6.69 -9.42
CA PHE A 288 -12.03 6.33 -10.72
C PHE A 288 -12.89 6.75 -11.91
N PHE A 289 -14.22 6.66 -11.78
CA PHE A 289 -15.13 6.92 -12.89
C PHE A 289 -15.37 8.40 -13.18
N LYS A 290 -14.87 9.31 -12.35
CA LYS A 290 -14.92 10.74 -12.62
C LYS A 290 -14.10 11.08 -13.87
N ARG A 291 -14.72 11.79 -14.82
CA ARG A 291 -14.08 12.17 -16.10
C ARG A 291 -12.75 12.89 -15.89
N ARG A 292 -12.65 13.80 -14.93
CA ARG A 292 -11.43 14.52 -14.57
C ARG A 292 -10.28 13.58 -14.20
N ASN A 293 -10.54 12.58 -13.36
CA ASN A 293 -9.52 11.65 -12.89
C ASN A 293 -8.98 10.77 -14.02
N ARG A 294 -9.84 10.35 -14.95
CA ARG A 294 -9.40 9.61 -16.14
C ARG A 294 -8.53 10.44 -17.07
N TRP A 295 -8.87 11.73 -17.27
CA TRP A 295 -8.06 12.65 -18.06
C TRP A 295 -6.68 12.89 -17.39
N MET A 296 -6.66 13.13 -16.08
CA MET A 296 -5.42 13.29 -15.33
C MET A 296 -4.53 12.04 -15.45
N LYS A 297 -5.10 10.84 -15.25
CA LYS A 297 -4.36 9.58 -15.40
C LYS A 297 -3.78 9.44 -16.80
N SER A 298 -4.57 9.69 -17.83
CA SER A 298 -4.11 9.61 -19.22
C SER A 298 -3.01 10.63 -19.51
N GLY A 299 -3.16 11.87 -19.07
CA GLY A 299 -2.16 12.93 -19.24
C GLY A 299 -0.82 12.55 -18.60
N ILE A 300 -0.84 12.07 -17.36
CA ILE A 300 0.36 11.63 -16.65
C ILE A 300 1.03 10.44 -17.35
N ASN A 301 0.26 9.46 -17.80
CA ASN A 301 0.79 8.34 -18.56
C ASN A 301 1.54 8.82 -19.81
N TYR A 302 0.93 9.71 -20.60
CA TYR A 302 1.56 10.24 -21.81
C TYR A 302 2.81 11.07 -21.50
N ILE A 303 2.78 11.93 -20.48
CA ILE A 303 3.93 12.76 -20.10
C ILE A 303 5.09 11.88 -19.66
N ILE A 304 4.87 10.94 -18.74
CA ILE A 304 5.93 10.04 -18.25
C ILE A 304 6.49 9.22 -19.41
N THR A 305 5.60 8.63 -20.21
CA THR A 305 6.04 7.78 -21.34
C THR A 305 6.82 8.59 -22.37
N ALA A 306 6.37 9.80 -22.73
CA ALA A 306 7.05 10.67 -23.67
C ALA A 306 8.43 11.13 -23.17
N LEU A 307 8.55 11.40 -21.86
CA LEU A 307 9.84 11.73 -21.23
C LEU A 307 10.82 10.54 -21.21
N CYS A 308 10.31 9.33 -20.97
CA CYS A 308 11.15 8.13 -20.94
C CYS A 308 11.55 7.66 -22.36
N PHE A 309 10.72 7.90 -23.38
CA PHE A 309 10.88 7.32 -24.71
C PHE A 309 12.22 7.64 -25.40
N PRO A 310 12.75 8.88 -25.37
CA PRO A 310 14.07 9.18 -25.95
C PRO A 310 15.20 8.36 -25.32
N PHE A 311 15.14 8.10 -24.01
CA PHE A 311 16.13 7.28 -23.30
C PHE A 311 15.98 5.79 -23.58
N LEU A 312 14.78 5.35 -23.93
CA LEU A 312 14.49 3.96 -24.29
C LEU A 312 14.96 3.61 -25.71
N LEU A 313 15.03 4.57 -26.63
CA LEU A 313 15.42 4.31 -28.01
C LEU A 313 16.81 3.64 -28.17
N PRO A 314 17.89 4.14 -27.53
CA PRO A 314 19.18 3.45 -27.59
C PRO A 314 19.14 2.07 -26.93
N VAL A 315 18.40 1.90 -25.86
CA VAL A 315 18.19 0.61 -25.18
C VAL A 315 17.48 -0.37 -26.11
N PHE A 316 16.46 0.09 -26.84
CA PHE A 316 15.76 -0.73 -27.84
C PHE A 316 16.69 -1.17 -28.96
N ALA A 317 17.52 -0.27 -29.45
CA ALA A 317 18.49 -0.60 -30.50
C ALA A 317 19.46 -1.70 -30.05
N VAL A 318 20.03 -1.57 -28.85
CA VAL A 318 20.97 -2.55 -28.28
C VAL A 318 20.28 -3.90 -28.07
N ILE A 319 19.12 -3.92 -27.42
CA ILE A 319 18.37 -5.16 -27.17
C ILE A 319 17.97 -5.82 -28.50
N SER A 320 17.54 -5.05 -29.49
CA SER A 320 17.17 -5.55 -30.82
C SER A 320 18.34 -6.22 -31.51
N LEU A 321 19.52 -5.61 -31.46
CA LEU A 321 20.72 -6.17 -32.00
C LEU A 321 21.13 -7.48 -31.33
N VAL A 322 21.07 -7.51 -29.98
CA VAL A 322 21.43 -8.68 -29.20
C VAL A 322 20.48 -9.84 -29.47
N ILE A 323 19.15 -9.60 -29.56
CA ILE A 323 18.17 -10.62 -29.92
C ILE A 323 18.42 -11.17 -31.33
N TRP A 324 18.73 -10.27 -32.30
CA TRP A 324 18.98 -10.69 -33.68
C TRP A 324 20.22 -11.55 -33.80
N LEU A 325 21.29 -11.23 -33.02
CA LEU A 325 22.52 -12.02 -32.98
C LEU A 325 22.34 -13.38 -32.32
N ASP A 326 21.50 -13.47 -31.25
CA ASP A 326 21.23 -14.73 -30.51
C ASP A 326 20.30 -15.66 -31.29
N SER A 327 19.31 -15.11 -31.98
CA SER A 327 18.35 -15.86 -32.79
C SER A 327 17.85 -15.03 -33.97
N PRO A 328 18.34 -15.27 -35.19
CA PRO A 328 17.93 -14.53 -36.37
C PRO A 328 16.43 -14.58 -36.63
N GLY A 329 15.83 -13.43 -37.01
CA GLY A 329 14.40 -13.29 -37.29
C GLY A 329 13.78 -12.03 -36.67
N ALA A 330 12.44 -12.01 -36.53
CA ALA A 330 11.71 -10.89 -35.95
C ALA A 330 12.13 -10.60 -34.50
N VAL A 331 12.48 -9.36 -34.21
CA VAL A 331 12.91 -8.91 -32.87
C VAL A 331 11.75 -8.75 -31.91
N PHE A 332 10.60 -8.36 -32.44
CA PHE A 332 9.39 -8.13 -31.65
C PHE A 332 8.43 -9.33 -31.76
N PHE A 333 7.78 -9.60 -30.66
CA PHE A 333 6.69 -10.54 -30.53
C PHE A 333 5.42 -9.78 -30.19
N SER A 334 4.30 -10.22 -30.74
CA SER A 334 3.01 -9.60 -30.48
C SER A 334 1.96 -10.65 -30.10
N GLN A 335 1.07 -10.26 -29.17
CA GLN A 335 -0.01 -11.12 -28.72
C GLN A 335 -1.31 -10.33 -28.57
N LYS A 336 -2.45 -10.88 -29.02
CA LYS A 336 -3.75 -10.27 -28.81
C LYS A 336 -4.15 -10.41 -27.34
N ARG A 337 -4.58 -9.29 -26.76
CA ARG A 337 -5.01 -9.19 -25.37
C ARG A 337 -6.33 -8.41 -25.29
N ILE A 338 -7.07 -8.62 -24.19
CA ILE A 338 -8.31 -7.88 -23.90
C ILE A 338 -7.95 -6.59 -23.16
N GLY A 339 -8.48 -5.47 -23.62
CA GLY A 339 -8.26 -4.14 -23.07
C GLY A 339 -9.54 -3.43 -22.65
N TYR A 340 -9.47 -2.10 -22.69
CA TYR A 340 -10.56 -1.22 -22.32
C TYR A 340 -11.83 -1.51 -23.13
N GLN A 341 -12.99 -1.56 -22.44
CA GLN A 341 -14.31 -1.92 -23.00
C GLN A 341 -14.37 -3.32 -23.63
N GLY A 342 -13.50 -4.24 -23.21
CA GLY A 342 -13.46 -5.60 -23.78
C GLY A 342 -12.86 -5.68 -25.19
N LYS A 343 -12.34 -4.57 -25.75
CA LYS A 343 -11.74 -4.54 -27.09
C LYS A 343 -10.41 -5.25 -27.08
N GLN A 344 -10.15 -6.03 -28.12
CA GLN A 344 -8.84 -6.64 -28.32
C GLN A 344 -7.84 -5.62 -28.81
N PHE A 345 -6.61 -5.69 -28.32
CA PHE A 345 -5.46 -4.93 -28.79
C PHE A 345 -4.24 -5.82 -28.94
N THR A 346 -3.26 -5.36 -29.72
CA THR A 346 -2.00 -6.07 -29.91
C THR A 346 -0.98 -5.58 -28.90
N MET A 347 -0.61 -6.43 -27.94
CA MET A 347 0.43 -6.16 -26.94
C MET A 347 1.80 -6.54 -27.52
N TRP A 348 2.76 -5.63 -27.42
CA TRP A 348 4.12 -5.81 -27.95
C TRP A 348 5.11 -6.21 -26.84
N LYS A 349 6.03 -7.13 -27.19
CA LYS A 349 7.16 -7.55 -26.36
C LYS A 349 8.40 -7.78 -27.22
N PHE A 350 9.56 -7.80 -26.61
CA PHE A 350 10.73 -8.39 -27.28
C PHE A 350 10.60 -9.91 -27.35
N ARG A 351 11.07 -10.48 -28.43
CA ARG A 351 11.09 -11.93 -28.62
C ARG A 351 12.11 -12.56 -27.67
N THR A 352 11.66 -13.49 -26.85
CA THR A 352 12.49 -14.23 -25.88
C THR A 352 12.58 -15.72 -26.17
N MET A 353 11.88 -16.18 -27.21
CA MET A 353 11.81 -17.59 -27.62
C MET A 353 12.37 -17.75 -29.03
N VAL A 354 12.78 -18.97 -29.36
CA VAL A 354 13.22 -19.34 -30.73
C VAL A 354 12.06 -19.21 -31.72
N LYS A 355 12.38 -19.20 -33.04
CA LYS A 355 11.40 -18.94 -34.11
C LYS A 355 10.24 -19.95 -34.12
N ASP A 356 10.53 -21.21 -33.93
CA ASP A 356 9.55 -22.30 -34.06
C ASP A 356 9.14 -22.88 -32.67
N ALA A 357 8.93 -21.97 -31.71
CA ALA A 357 8.69 -22.29 -30.29
C ALA A 357 7.50 -23.25 -30.05
N ASP A 358 6.42 -23.14 -30.84
CA ASP A 358 5.22 -23.97 -30.67
C ASP A 358 5.44 -25.41 -31.17
N GLN A 359 6.20 -25.59 -32.25
CA GLN A 359 6.57 -26.92 -32.74
C GLN A 359 7.51 -27.60 -31.75
N LEU A 360 8.53 -26.89 -31.26
CA LEU A 360 9.43 -27.35 -30.23
C LEU A 360 8.69 -27.80 -28.95
N LEU A 361 7.69 -27.03 -28.50
CA LEU A 361 6.88 -27.42 -27.35
C LEU A 361 6.17 -28.73 -27.57
N SER A 362 5.52 -28.87 -28.74
CA SER A 362 4.76 -30.13 -29.07
C SER A 362 5.65 -31.34 -29.11
N GLU A 363 6.89 -31.21 -29.56
CA GLU A 363 7.89 -32.29 -29.56
C GLU A 363 8.38 -32.63 -28.14
N TYR A 364 8.68 -31.61 -27.35
CA TYR A 364 9.13 -31.79 -25.94
C TYR A 364 8.07 -32.42 -25.06
N LEU A 365 6.81 -32.02 -25.19
CA LEU A 365 5.69 -32.59 -24.42
C LEU A 365 5.42 -34.06 -24.81
N LYS A 366 5.67 -34.45 -26.06
CA LYS A 366 5.55 -35.83 -26.50
C LYS A 366 6.63 -36.77 -25.94
N THR A 367 7.82 -36.20 -25.67
CA THR A 367 8.99 -37.01 -25.24
C THR A 367 9.18 -37.06 -23.73
N ASN A 368 8.57 -36.13 -22.96
CA ASN A 368 8.77 -35.98 -21.51
C ASN A 368 7.45 -35.86 -20.76
N LEU A 369 7.01 -36.95 -20.15
CA LEU A 369 5.76 -37.03 -19.36
C LEU A 369 5.74 -36.04 -18.20
N ASN A 370 6.85 -35.85 -17.48
CA ASN A 370 6.94 -34.91 -16.36
C ASN A 370 6.73 -33.44 -16.79
N LEU A 371 7.18 -33.09 -17.99
CA LEU A 371 6.96 -31.75 -18.56
C LEU A 371 5.53 -31.55 -19.06
N GLN A 372 4.87 -32.63 -19.45
CA GLN A 372 3.47 -32.62 -19.83
C GLN A 372 2.58 -32.34 -18.61
N GLU A 373 2.81 -33.02 -17.48
CA GLU A 373 2.11 -32.77 -16.22
C GLU A 373 2.31 -31.32 -15.73
N GLU A 374 3.56 -30.82 -15.74
CA GLU A 374 3.87 -29.44 -15.35
C GLU A 374 3.16 -28.41 -16.28
N TRP A 375 3.08 -28.71 -17.58
CA TRP A 375 2.41 -27.86 -18.55
C TRP A 375 0.88 -27.87 -18.38
N GLU A 376 0.27 -29.04 -18.11
CA GLU A 376 -1.17 -29.17 -17.90
C GLU A 376 -1.63 -28.42 -16.65
N GLU A 377 -0.82 -28.45 -15.58
CA GLU A 377 -1.12 -27.72 -14.33
C GLU A 377 -0.96 -26.20 -14.46
N ASN A 378 0.14 -25.75 -15.06
CA ASN A 378 0.56 -24.34 -14.93
C ASN A 378 0.58 -23.57 -16.25
N HIS A 379 0.46 -24.23 -17.40
CA HIS A 379 0.71 -23.68 -18.75
C HIS A 379 2.05 -22.92 -18.86
N LYS A 380 3.03 -23.33 -18.02
CA LYS A 380 4.39 -22.80 -17.95
C LYS A 380 5.35 -23.93 -17.57
N LEU A 381 6.56 -23.85 -18.08
CA LEU A 381 7.65 -24.73 -17.69
C LEU A 381 8.71 -23.94 -16.93
N LYS A 382 9.26 -24.50 -15.85
CA LYS A 382 10.35 -23.87 -15.07
C LYS A 382 11.60 -23.67 -15.91
N ASP A 383 12.00 -24.70 -16.65
CA ASP A 383 13.09 -24.64 -17.61
C ASP A 383 12.54 -24.85 -19.04
N ASP A 384 11.96 -23.79 -19.59
CA ASP A 384 11.36 -23.80 -20.91
C ASP A 384 12.45 -23.83 -21.99
N PRO A 385 12.61 -24.95 -22.75
CA PRO A 385 13.66 -25.10 -23.76
C PRO A 385 13.52 -24.14 -24.95
N ARG A 386 12.36 -23.52 -25.10
CA ARG A 386 12.09 -22.55 -26.16
C ARG A 386 12.75 -21.20 -25.90
N VAL A 387 13.10 -20.91 -24.63
CA VAL A 387 13.65 -19.62 -24.25
C VAL A 387 15.13 -19.54 -24.57
N THR A 388 15.52 -18.54 -25.36
CA THR A 388 16.92 -18.31 -25.72
C THR A 388 17.76 -17.82 -24.53
N ARG A 389 19.09 -17.84 -24.63
CA ARG A 389 19.97 -17.34 -23.56
C ARG A 389 19.69 -15.85 -23.25
N VAL A 390 19.60 -15.03 -24.31
CA VAL A 390 19.24 -13.62 -24.21
C VAL A 390 17.80 -13.48 -23.67
N GLY A 391 16.88 -14.33 -24.12
CA GLY A 391 15.51 -14.37 -23.64
C GLY A 391 15.40 -14.61 -22.14
N LYS A 392 16.21 -15.54 -21.57
CA LYS A 392 16.28 -15.76 -20.11
C LYS A 392 16.71 -14.49 -19.37
N PHE A 393 17.71 -13.79 -19.87
CA PHE A 393 18.14 -12.52 -19.29
C PHE A 393 17.05 -11.44 -19.36
N LEU A 394 16.41 -11.26 -20.53
CA LEU A 394 15.36 -10.27 -20.72
C LEU A 394 14.15 -10.52 -19.80
N ARG A 395 13.70 -11.77 -19.67
CA ARG A 395 12.60 -12.16 -18.76
C ARG A 395 12.97 -11.90 -17.30
N ARG A 396 14.20 -12.31 -16.90
CA ARG A 396 14.69 -12.09 -15.53
C ARG A 396 14.78 -10.62 -15.14
N THR A 397 15.01 -9.73 -16.11
CA THR A 397 15.11 -8.29 -15.90
C THR A 397 13.84 -7.53 -16.28
N SER A 398 12.79 -8.23 -16.76
CA SER A 398 11.55 -7.67 -17.29
C SER A 398 11.76 -6.69 -18.46
N LEU A 399 12.94 -6.70 -19.08
CA LEU A 399 13.25 -5.85 -20.24
C LEU A 399 12.49 -6.28 -21.51
N ASP A 400 11.99 -7.52 -21.54
CA ASP A 400 11.14 -8.02 -22.63
C ASP A 400 9.82 -7.24 -22.74
N GLU A 401 9.38 -6.60 -21.67
CA GLU A 401 8.13 -5.84 -21.63
C GLU A 401 8.26 -4.37 -22.04
N LEU A 402 9.48 -3.86 -22.26
CA LEU A 402 9.70 -2.45 -22.66
C LEU A 402 8.92 -2.02 -23.92
N PRO A 403 8.70 -2.84 -24.96
CA PRO A 403 7.90 -2.45 -26.12
C PRO A 403 6.44 -2.07 -25.78
N GLN A 404 5.93 -2.44 -24.61
CA GLN A 404 4.60 -2.02 -24.14
C GLN A 404 4.49 -0.50 -23.91
N PHE A 405 5.61 0.23 -23.75
CA PHE A 405 5.60 1.70 -23.76
C PHE A 405 4.96 2.24 -25.04
N TRP A 406 5.13 1.56 -26.17
CA TRP A 406 4.42 1.89 -27.40
C TRP A 406 2.91 1.73 -27.29
N ASN A 407 2.42 0.67 -26.60
CA ASN A 407 1.01 0.48 -26.34
C ASN A 407 0.44 1.59 -25.44
N VAL A 408 1.23 2.11 -24.49
CA VAL A 408 0.81 3.25 -23.66
C VAL A 408 0.69 4.52 -24.51
N LEU A 409 1.68 4.82 -25.38
CA LEU A 409 1.62 5.96 -26.30
C LEU A 409 0.45 5.87 -27.27
N LYS A 410 0.17 4.68 -27.79
CA LYS A 410 -1.00 4.43 -28.64
C LYS A 410 -2.32 4.56 -27.90
N GLY A 411 -2.29 4.47 -26.57
CA GLY A 411 -3.47 4.58 -25.72
C GLY A 411 -4.22 3.26 -25.49
N ASP A 412 -3.66 2.14 -25.92
CA ASP A 412 -4.21 0.79 -25.66
C ASP A 412 -4.02 0.37 -24.19
N MET A 413 -2.91 0.84 -23.57
CA MET A 413 -2.53 0.52 -22.21
C MET A 413 -2.32 1.77 -21.34
N SER A 414 -2.16 1.55 -20.06
CA SER A 414 -1.75 2.51 -19.03
C SER A 414 -0.41 2.06 -18.43
N LEU A 415 0.37 2.96 -17.84
CA LEU A 415 1.55 2.54 -17.06
C LEU A 415 1.12 1.62 -15.91
N VAL A 416 0.09 2.01 -15.17
CA VAL A 416 -0.45 1.23 -14.05
C VAL A 416 -1.89 0.82 -14.35
N GLY A 417 -2.21 -0.46 -14.11
CA GLY A 417 -3.56 -1.01 -14.33
C GLY A 417 -3.62 -2.51 -14.06
N PRO A 418 -4.80 -3.12 -14.20
CA PRO A 418 -4.93 -4.57 -14.22
C PRO A 418 -4.07 -5.20 -15.34
N ARG A 419 -3.57 -6.42 -15.10
CA ARG A 419 -2.76 -7.09 -16.13
C ARG A 419 -3.59 -7.40 -17.39
N PRO A 420 -3.03 -7.20 -18.61
CA PRO A 420 -3.69 -7.61 -19.85
C PRO A 420 -3.96 -9.12 -19.89
N ILE A 421 -5.21 -9.52 -20.07
CA ILE A 421 -5.63 -10.93 -20.11
C ILE A 421 -5.88 -11.40 -21.54
N VAL A 422 -5.78 -12.71 -21.76
CA VAL A 422 -6.24 -13.36 -23.01
C VAL A 422 -7.74 -13.66 -22.94
N ALA A 423 -8.36 -13.94 -24.07
CA ALA A 423 -9.80 -14.22 -24.13
C ALA A 423 -10.23 -15.39 -23.23
N ASP A 424 -9.42 -16.45 -23.16
CA ASP A 424 -9.70 -17.64 -22.36
C ASP A 424 -9.69 -17.37 -20.84
N GLU A 425 -8.95 -16.33 -20.40
CA GLU A 425 -8.90 -15.93 -18.99
C GLU A 425 -10.16 -15.18 -18.52
N ILE A 426 -11.05 -14.72 -19.45
CA ILE A 426 -12.28 -13.98 -19.09
C ILE A 426 -13.15 -14.81 -18.14
N LYS A 427 -13.26 -16.13 -18.39
CA LYS A 427 -14.02 -17.06 -17.54
C LYS A 427 -13.54 -17.07 -16.08
N ASN A 428 -12.24 -16.89 -15.86
CA ASN A 428 -11.64 -16.88 -14.53
C ASN A 428 -11.91 -15.58 -13.75
N TYR A 429 -12.27 -14.50 -14.45
CA TYR A 429 -12.68 -13.23 -13.83
C TYR A 429 -14.14 -13.21 -13.40
N GLY A 430 -15.01 -14.02 -14.03
CA GLY A 430 -16.44 -14.01 -13.72
C GLY A 430 -17.04 -12.60 -13.70
N ASP A 431 -17.78 -12.24 -12.65
CA ASP A 431 -18.38 -10.90 -12.50
C ASP A 431 -17.35 -9.78 -12.37
N ALA A 432 -16.12 -10.08 -11.93
CA ALA A 432 -15.05 -9.11 -11.86
C ALA A 432 -14.67 -8.52 -13.22
N PHE A 433 -14.93 -9.25 -14.31
CA PHE A 433 -14.66 -8.80 -15.67
C PHE A 433 -15.41 -7.51 -16.02
N ARG A 434 -16.62 -7.31 -15.49
CA ARG A 434 -17.37 -6.05 -15.66
C ARG A 434 -16.62 -4.83 -15.13
N MET A 435 -15.78 -5.00 -14.10
CA MET A 435 -14.94 -3.93 -13.58
C MET A 435 -13.62 -3.81 -14.35
N TYR A 436 -13.00 -4.94 -14.68
CA TYR A 436 -11.77 -4.99 -15.46
C TYR A 436 -11.90 -4.19 -16.77
N GLN A 437 -12.94 -4.44 -17.55
CA GLN A 437 -13.15 -3.78 -18.86
C GLN A 437 -13.40 -2.26 -18.79
N LYS A 438 -13.66 -1.70 -17.61
CA LYS A 438 -13.88 -0.24 -17.44
C LYS A 438 -12.59 0.56 -17.36
N VAL A 439 -11.44 -0.10 -17.29
CA VAL A 439 -10.13 0.54 -17.16
C VAL A 439 -9.18 0.03 -18.25
N LYS A 440 -8.15 0.81 -18.59
CA LYS A 440 -7.09 0.34 -19.48
C LYS A 440 -6.19 -0.63 -18.70
N PRO A 441 -5.76 -1.75 -19.32
CA PRO A 441 -4.77 -2.62 -18.72
C PRO A 441 -3.44 -1.90 -18.53
N GLY A 442 -2.66 -2.30 -17.50
CA GLY A 442 -1.39 -1.68 -17.16
C GLY A 442 -0.19 -2.48 -17.65
N MET A 443 0.95 -1.79 -17.82
CA MET A 443 2.26 -2.44 -17.93
C MET A 443 2.64 -3.07 -16.60
N THR A 444 2.38 -2.36 -15.50
CA THR A 444 2.44 -2.88 -14.13
C THR A 444 1.11 -2.72 -13.43
N GLY A 445 0.93 -3.41 -12.31
CA GLY A 445 -0.31 -3.37 -11.53
C GLY A 445 -0.12 -3.88 -10.11
N LEU A 446 -1.13 -3.67 -9.28
CA LEU A 446 -1.09 -4.05 -7.87
C LEU A 446 -0.81 -5.54 -7.67
N TRP A 447 -1.40 -6.40 -8.51
CA TRP A 447 -1.12 -7.83 -8.48
C TRP A 447 0.35 -8.14 -8.81
N GLN A 448 0.94 -7.45 -9.78
CA GLN A 448 2.32 -7.70 -10.23
C GLN A 448 3.35 -7.34 -9.15
N VAL A 449 3.05 -6.40 -8.27
CA VAL A 449 3.95 -5.99 -7.19
C VAL A 449 3.66 -6.71 -5.86
N LYS A 450 2.41 -7.10 -5.58
CA LYS A 450 2.02 -7.73 -4.30
C LYS A 450 1.69 -9.23 -4.40
N GLY A 451 1.08 -9.68 -5.50
CA GLY A 451 0.48 -11.01 -5.59
C GLY A 451 1.38 -12.12 -6.09
N ARG A 452 2.38 -11.83 -6.90
CA ARG A 452 3.37 -12.72 -7.55
C ARG A 452 2.95 -14.17 -7.91
N ASN A 453 3.83 -14.88 -8.59
CA ASN A 453 3.58 -16.16 -9.27
C ASN A 453 3.06 -17.29 -8.37
N ASN A 454 3.17 -17.20 -7.05
CA ASN A 454 2.73 -18.23 -6.09
C ASN A 454 1.31 -18.00 -5.55
N SER A 455 0.63 -16.90 -5.97
CA SER A 455 -0.73 -16.64 -5.51
C SER A 455 -1.78 -17.31 -6.40
N PRO A 456 -2.84 -17.92 -5.83
CA PRO A 456 -3.95 -18.43 -6.59
C PRO A 456 -4.54 -17.38 -7.54
N TYR A 457 -5.06 -17.80 -8.68
CA TYR A 457 -5.65 -16.90 -9.68
C TYR A 457 -6.75 -16.00 -9.08
N LYS A 458 -7.52 -16.52 -8.12
CA LYS A 458 -8.55 -15.79 -7.38
C LYS A 458 -7.98 -14.54 -6.67
N ASN A 459 -6.80 -14.65 -6.06
CA ASN A 459 -6.15 -13.52 -5.38
C ASN A 459 -5.71 -12.43 -6.37
N ARG A 460 -5.27 -12.83 -7.56
CA ARG A 460 -4.95 -11.90 -8.64
C ARG A 460 -6.18 -11.07 -9.03
N VAL A 461 -7.32 -11.75 -9.27
CA VAL A 461 -8.58 -11.08 -9.61
C VAL A 461 -9.01 -10.12 -8.50
N ALA A 462 -8.89 -10.53 -7.23
CA ALA A 462 -9.21 -9.70 -6.08
C ALA A 462 -8.34 -8.43 -6.01
N LEU A 463 -7.02 -8.54 -6.26
CA LEU A 463 -6.11 -7.39 -6.29
C LEU A 463 -6.39 -6.44 -7.45
N ASP A 464 -6.75 -6.97 -8.62
CA ASP A 464 -7.15 -6.16 -9.76
C ASP A 464 -8.47 -5.43 -9.50
N GLN A 465 -9.45 -6.09 -8.86
CA GLN A 465 -10.69 -5.44 -8.40
C GLN A 465 -10.41 -4.35 -7.36
N TYR A 466 -9.57 -4.66 -6.38
CA TYR A 466 -9.16 -3.68 -5.37
C TYR A 466 -8.57 -2.44 -6.02
N TYR A 467 -7.64 -2.60 -6.97
CA TYR A 467 -7.05 -1.48 -7.68
C TYR A 467 -8.09 -0.60 -8.38
N VAL A 468 -9.04 -1.20 -9.11
CA VAL A 468 -10.08 -0.45 -9.83
C VAL A 468 -11.01 0.30 -8.87
N ARG A 469 -11.33 -0.29 -7.72
CA ARG A 469 -12.23 0.30 -6.73
C ARG A 469 -11.58 1.45 -5.97
N HIS A 470 -10.30 1.29 -5.58
CA HIS A 470 -9.55 2.26 -4.74
C HIS A 470 -8.62 3.16 -5.53
N TRP A 471 -8.76 3.18 -6.83
CA TRP A 471 -7.84 3.93 -7.64
C TRP A 471 -7.67 5.37 -7.15
N SER A 472 -6.43 5.78 -7.03
CA SER A 472 -6.01 7.15 -6.84
C SER A 472 -4.67 7.35 -7.56
N LEU A 473 -4.36 8.60 -7.91
CA LEU A 473 -3.05 8.92 -8.47
C LEU A 473 -1.89 8.45 -7.57
N TRP A 474 -2.09 8.57 -6.25
CA TRP A 474 -1.12 8.17 -5.25
C TRP A 474 -0.92 6.65 -5.19
N LEU A 475 -1.97 5.87 -5.45
CA LEU A 475 -1.85 4.43 -5.59
C LEU A 475 -1.03 4.06 -6.83
N ASP A 476 -1.21 4.77 -7.95
CA ASP A 476 -0.37 4.58 -9.14
C ASP A 476 1.11 4.89 -8.83
N VAL A 477 1.39 5.97 -8.12
CA VAL A 477 2.77 6.33 -7.71
C VAL A 477 3.40 5.23 -6.86
N ILE A 478 2.66 4.70 -5.87
CA ILE A 478 3.17 3.61 -5.02
C ILE A 478 3.46 2.37 -5.86
N ILE A 479 2.54 1.97 -6.73
CA ILE A 479 2.73 0.79 -7.59
C ILE A 479 3.96 0.97 -8.50
N LEU A 480 4.17 2.16 -9.05
CA LEU A 480 5.37 2.45 -9.86
C LEU A 480 6.64 2.34 -9.03
N LEU A 481 6.69 2.90 -7.81
CA LEU A 481 7.84 2.79 -6.91
C LEU A 481 8.09 1.33 -6.50
N GLU A 482 7.06 0.59 -6.15
CA GLU A 482 7.14 -0.84 -5.83
C GLU A 482 7.60 -1.66 -7.06
N THR A 483 7.19 -1.28 -8.28
CA THR A 483 7.65 -1.93 -9.52
C THR A 483 9.15 -1.75 -9.71
N VAL A 484 9.65 -0.52 -9.56
CA VAL A 484 11.11 -0.24 -9.66
C VAL A 484 11.87 -1.06 -8.63
N TYR A 485 11.42 -1.07 -7.37
CA TYR A 485 12.03 -1.86 -6.31
C TYR A 485 12.04 -3.37 -6.65
N THR A 486 10.90 -3.88 -7.14
CA THR A 486 10.71 -5.29 -7.51
C THR A 486 11.62 -5.73 -8.64
N VAL A 487 11.77 -4.88 -9.68
CA VAL A 487 12.64 -5.14 -10.83
C VAL A 487 14.11 -5.11 -10.40
N LEU A 488 14.53 -4.11 -9.61
CA LEU A 488 15.91 -3.99 -9.14
C LEU A 488 16.31 -5.16 -8.23
N MET A 489 15.44 -5.60 -7.35
CA MET A 489 15.70 -6.71 -6.43
C MET A 489 15.47 -8.09 -7.07
N LYS A 490 15.09 -8.14 -8.36
CA LYS A 490 14.82 -9.39 -9.12
C LYS A 490 13.85 -10.33 -8.41
N ILE A 491 12.93 -9.78 -7.62
CA ILE A 491 12.01 -10.57 -6.82
C ILE A 491 10.91 -11.12 -7.73
N GLY A 492 10.79 -12.46 -7.86
CA GLY A 492 9.75 -13.15 -8.66
C GLY A 492 9.97 -13.15 -10.17
N ALA A 493 11.17 -12.86 -10.64
CA ALA A 493 11.58 -13.07 -12.03
C ALA A 493 12.07 -14.54 -12.21
N TYR A 494 11.48 -15.24 -13.15
CA TYR A 494 11.89 -16.58 -13.60
C TYR A 494 12.54 -16.50 -14.97
#